data_9609a97334a62516926d62e158f7e641
#
_entry.id   9609a97334a62516926d62e158f7e641
#
_cell.length_a   1.000
_cell.length_b   1.000
_cell.length_c   1.000
_cell.angle_alpha   90.00
_cell.angle_beta   90.00
_cell.angle_gamma   90.00
#
_symmetry.space_group_name_H-M   'P 1'
#
loop_
_entity.id
_entity.type
_entity.pdbx_description
1 polymer ?
#
loop_
_entity_poly.entity_id
_entity_poly.type
_entity_poly.pdbx_seq_one_letter_code
_entity_poly.pdbx_strand_id
1 'polypeptide(L)'
;MKILLYNPDNGVTRNFMPHLWMFLLQAITPPGHEVVLIDGNARPMNEEELVAFVRAQGIGLVGIGAMTRMAARAYRMADAVRAAGIPVVMGGPHVTEVPDEPLGRDGGPRHADAIALGEADETWPRIVEDAANGCLKEIYAPLDETGKERKPSLQPYPSIPWDTMDLDQFNMVPKMARSFLEKQGSGWGSIHVVPIESGRGCPYGCEFCTVTGFFGDSIRFRSNESVVNEMLRLKKHARANRSQVIVFFIDDNFAINIKRTKSLLRDIIAAKAQLPWIAQISANLLRDEELVDLIAASDGKWIFIGMESIDPANLKDVNKSFNKPAEYATVLNRLAKRNIYAITSFIIGLDNDTPGVAARTLEQIESWPPGLPVFGQLTPFPATPLFDRLVAAGRLTRPKHWLEFAPYQMAHEPLKMTIPQTQIELDQAWSRSYSPERNLQVINELNDHPINYRVIHFIMRLFFRGIYFPQMNKRAWLKVIFQNRRSIFSLSREAISAIRNSKKNKKRVGAEPATAMDERQAA
;
A
#
# COMPACT_ATOMS: atom_id res chain seq x y z
N MET A 1 2.37 20.11 25.30
CA MET A 1 1.66 20.63 24.10
C MET A 1 0.85 19.50 23.48
N LYS A 2 -0.31 19.83 22.86
CA LYS A 2 -1.10 18.86 22.08
C LYS A 2 -0.80 19.03 20.58
N ILE A 3 -0.53 17.94 19.89
CA ILE A 3 -0.03 17.90 18.52
C ILE A 3 -1.02 17.11 17.66
N LEU A 4 -1.33 17.62 16.47
CA LEU A 4 -2.06 16.86 15.46
C LEU A 4 -1.09 16.39 14.37
N LEU A 5 -1.05 15.10 14.11
CA LEU A 5 -0.50 14.55 12.87
C LEU A 5 -1.65 14.31 11.89
N TYR A 6 -1.62 15.00 10.77
CA TYR A 6 -2.67 14.97 9.76
C TYR A 6 -2.12 14.44 8.44
N ASN A 7 -2.74 13.38 7.95
CA ASN A 7 -2.50 12.87 6.61
C ASN A 7 -3.63 13.34 5.70
N PRO A 8 -3.36 14.18 4.68
CA PRO A 8 -4.40 14.66 3.76
C PRO A 8 -5.04 13.53 2.98
N ASP A 9 -6.32 13.67 2.62
CA ASP A 9 -6.97 12.76 1.70
C ASP A 9 -6.40 12.91 0.27
N ASN A 10 -6.48 11.85 -0.51
CA ASN A 10 -6.01 11.84 -1.90
C ASN A 10 -7.10 12.28 -2.91
N GLY A 11 -8.27 12.69 -2.43
CA GLY A 11 -9.41 13.15 -3.24
C GLY A 11 -10.09 12.07 -4.10
N VAL A 12 -9.61 10.84 -4.09
CA VAL A 12 -10.01 9.81 -5.07
C VAL A 12 -10.52 8.53 -4.41
N THR A 13 -9.79 7.96 -3.46
CA THR A 13 -10.13 6.66 -2.86
C THR A 13 -10.11 6.71 -1.35
N ARG A 14 -11.03 5.96 -0.72
CA ARG A 14 -10.90 5.64 0.69
C ARG A 14 -9.70 4.70 0.89
N ASN A 15 -8.76 5.07 1.75
CA ASN A 15 -7.66 4.20 2.08
C ASN A 15 -8.15 2.96 2.88
N PHE A 16 -7.49 1.83 2.68
CA PHE A 16 -7.82 0.56 3.35
C PHE A 16 -6.87 0.23 4.49
N MET A 17 -5.87 1.08 4.76
CA MET A 17 -4.94 0.96 5.87
C MET A 17 -4.50 2.34 6.36
N PRO A 18 -4.14 2.49 7.64
CA PRO A 18 -3.57 3.73 8.17
C PRO A 18 -2.14 3.93 7.65
N HIS A 19 -1.65 5.16 7.71
CA HIS A 19 -0.27 5.50 7.33
C HIS A 19 0.69 5.29 8.51
N LEU A 20 1.70 4.45 8.34
CA LEU A 20 2.67 4.09 9.39
C LEU A 20 3.41 5.31 9.95
N TRP A 21 3.77 6.30 9.12
CA TRP A 21 4.52 7.47 9.56
C TRP A 21 3.87 8.23 10.72
N MET A 22 2.54 8.23 10.80
CA MET A 22 1.80 8.91 11.88
C MET A 22 2.06 8.24 13.23
N PHE A 23 1.98 6.91 13.29
CA PHE A 23 2.26 6.14 14.49
C PHE A 23 3.73 6.15 14.87
N LEU A 24 4.61 6.16 13.86
CA LEU A 24 6.05 6.24 14.07
C LEU A 24 6.42 7.57 14.76
N LEU A 25 5.96 8.69 14.22
CA LEU A 25 6.20 10.00 14.82
C LEU A 25 5.54 10.13 16.20
N GLN A 26 4.34 9.56 16.39
CA GLN A 26 3.71 9.49 17.71
C GLN A 26 4.59 8.71 18.70
N ALA A 27 5.14 7.56 18.29
CA ALA A 27 5.95 6.70 19.15
C ALA A 27 7.28 7.34 19.59
N ILE A 28 7.83 8.26 18.78
CA ILE A 28 9.08 8.96 19.08
C ILE A 28 8.87 10.40 19.58
N THR A 29 7.61 10.83 19.77
CA THR A 29 7.30 12.13 20.36
C THR A 29 7.77 12.16 21.82
N PRO A 30 8.51 13.22 22.25
CA PRO A 30 8.99 13.32 23.62
C PRO A 30 7.89 13.26 24.68
N PRO A 31 8.16 12.72 25.87
CA PRO A 31 7.20 12.70 26.99
C PRO A 31 6.68 14.11 27.33
N GLY A 32 5.43 14.20 27.81
CA GLY A 32 4.79 15.48 28.14
C GLY A 32 4.03 16.13 26.99
N HIS A 33 4.01 15.48 25.82
CA HIS A 33 3.21 15.91 24.67
C HIS A 33 2.13 14.87 24.34
N GLU A 34 0.95 15.33 23.95
CA GLU A 34 -0.17 14.49 23.50
C GLU A 34 -0.26 14.53 21.97
N VAL A 35 -0.34 13.38 21.31
CA VAL A 35 -0.44 13.30 19.86
C VAL A 35 -1.81 12.75 19.46
N VAL A 36 -2.48 13.48 18.59
CA VAL A 36 -3.74 13.10 17.94
C VAL A 36 -3.45 12.72 16.49
N LEU A 37 -3.99 11.62 16.01
CA LEU A 37 -3.82 11.14 14.64
C LEU A 37 -5.12 11.30 13.86
N ILE A 38 -5.06 11.95 12.69
CA ILE A 38 -6.19 12.01 11.74
C ILE A 38 -5.70 11.66 10.34
N ASP A 39 -6.21 10.58 9.81
CA ASP A 39 -6.04 10.23 8.39
C ASP A 39 -7.26 10.71 7.60
N GLY A 40 -7.06 11.70 6.72
CA GLY A 40 -8.10 12.29 5.89
C GLY A 40 -8.73 11.28 4.91
N ASN A 41 -8.04 10.21 4.53
CA ASN A 41 -8.63 9.17 3.69
C ASN A 41 -9.68 8.33 4.45
N ALA A 42 -9.57 8.20 5.76
CA ALA A 42 -10.55 7.51 6.61
C ALA A 42 -11.60 8.47 7.17
N ARG A 43 -11.16 9.67 7.54
CA ARG A 43 -12.00 10.76 8.07
C ARG A 43 -11.81 12.02 7.23
N PRO A 44 -12.43 12.11 6.05
CA PRO A 44 -12.35 13.31 5.22
C PRO A 44 -12.82 14.55 5.98
N MET A 45 -12.06 15.63 5.87
CA MET A 45 -12.38 16.93 6.47
C MET A 45 -12.10 18.02 5.44
N ASN A 46 -12.93 19.04 5.40
CA ASN A 46 -12.62 20.27 4.68
C ASN A 46 -11.76 21.20 5.55
N GLU A 47 -11.33 22.32 5.00
CA GLU A 47 -10.47 23.30 5.63
C GLU A 47 -11.09 23.87 6.91
N GLU A 48 -12.39 24.21 6.86
CA GLU A 48 -13.14 24.78 7.99
C GLU A 48 -13.31 23.75 9.13
N GLU A 49 -13.61 22.51 8.79
CA GLU A 49 -13.75 21.40 9.75
C GLU A 49 -12.41 21.11 10.45
N LEU A 50 -11.30 21.14 9.72
CA LEU A 50 -9.97 20.96 10.32
C LEU A 50 -9.65 22.09 11.28
N VAL A 51 -9.87 23.35 10.90
CA VAL A 51 -9.64 24.51 11.76
C VAL A 51 -10.51 24.46 13.02
N ALA A 52 -11.80 24.13 12.87
CA ALA A 52 -12.70 23.96 14.00
C ALA A 52 -12.22 22.86 14.96
N PHE A 53 -11.78 21.73 14.42
CA PHE A 53 -11.22 20.62 15.20
C PHE A 53 -9.96 21.04 15.97
N VAL A 54 -9.00 21.67 15.29
CA VAL A 54 -7.72 22.08 15.86
C VAL A 54 -7.93 23.06 17.03
N ARG A 55 -8.84 24.04 16.86
CA ARG A 55 -9.23 24.99 17.93
C ARG A 55 -9.93 24.29 19.09
N ALA A 56 -10.93 23.45 18.80
CA ALA A 56 -11.71 22.75 19.83
C ALA A 56 -10.85 21.79 20.68
N GLN A 57 -9.82 21.20 20.08
CA GLN A 57 -8.90 20.30 20.77
C GLN A 57 -7.72 20.99 21.43
N GLY A 58 -7.54 22.30 21.25
CA GLY A 58 -6.39 23.04 21.79
C GLY A 58 -5.05 22.57 21.19
N ILE A 59 -5.03 22.26 19.90
CA ILE A 59 -3.81 21.83 19.21
C ILE A 59 -2.83 23.00 19.12
N GLY A 60 -1.60 22.77 19.53
CA GLY A 60 -0.52 23.77 19.50
C GLY A 60 0.46 23.59 18.35
N LEU A 61 0.42 22.45 17.64
CA LEU A 61 1.24 22.16 16.47
C LEU A 61 0.52 21.20 15.55
N VAL A 62 0.57 21.45 14.23
CA VAL A 62 0.07 20.52 13.22
C VAL A 62 1.21 20.03 12.33
N GLY A 63 1.44 18.72 12.31
CA GLY A 63 2.35 18.05 11.39
C GLY A 63 1.58 17.46 10.21
N ILE A 64 1.93 17.84 8.99
CA ILE A 64 1.28 17.36 7.74
C ILE A 64 2.27 16.60 6.89
N GLY A 65 1.96 15.32 6.59
CA GLY A 65 2.72 14.51 5.63
C GLY A 65 2.22 14.72 4.21
N ALA A 66 3.10 15.02 3.27
CA ALA A 66 2.72 15.25 1.87
C ALA A 66 3.46 14.33 0.90
N MET A 67 2.68 13.56 0.13
CA MET A 67 3.12 12.93 -1.12
C MET A 67 2.72 13.84 -2.29
N THR A 68 3.45 13.79 -3.41
CA THR A 68 3.20 14.68 -4.56
C THR A 68 1.74 14.66 -5.03
N ARG A 69 1.10 13.50 -5.07
CA ARG A 69 -0.31 13.38 -5.45
C ARG A 69 -1.30 14.05 -4.49
N MET A 70 -0.85 14.38 -3.28
CA MET A 70 -1.64 14.99 -2.22
C MET A 70 -1.21 16.42 -1.92
N ALA A 71 -0.16 16.93 -2.60
CA ALA A 71 0.45 18.23 -2.30
C ALA A 71 -0.57 19.38 -2.32
N ALA A 72 -1.39 19.46 -3.39
CA ALA A 72 -2.41 20.49 -3.50
C ALA A 72 -3.40 20.49 -2.32
N ARG A 73 -3.80 19.30 -1.84
CA ARG A 73 -4.67 19.16 -0.69
C ARG A 73 -3.96 19.51 0.61
N ALA A 74 -2.71 19.03 0.76
CA ALA A 74 -1.88 19.32 1.92
C ALA A 74 -1.68 20.83 2.11
N TYR A 75 -1.39 21.55 1.04
CA TYR A 75 -1.18 23.01 1.08
C TYR A 75 -2.44 23.78 1.49
N ARG A 76 -3.61 23.46 0.92
CA ARG A 76 -4.86 24.11 1.35
C ARG A 76 -5.18 23.88 2.82
N MET A 77 -4.97 22.66 3.32
CA MET A 77 -5.17 22.36 4.73
C MET A 77 -4.16 23.09 5.63
N ALA A 78 -2.90 23.15 5.21
CA ALA A 78 -1.85 23.87 5.90
C ALA A 78 -2.15 25.39 5.97
N ASP A 79 -2.56 25.99 4.86
CA ASP A 79 -2.91 27.42 4.77
C ASP A 79 -4.05 27.80 5.71
N ALA A 80 -5.10 26.98 5.76
CA ALA A 80 -6.23 27.20 6.64
C ALA A 80 -5.83 27.14 8.13
N VAL A 81 -4.99 26.17 8.51
CA VAL A 81 -4.49 26.02 9.88
C VAL A 81 -3.57 27.19 10.25
N ARG A 82 -2.65 27.59 9.36
CA ARG A 82 -1.76 28.76 9.56
C ARG A 82 -2.53 30.06 9.68
N ALA A 83 -3.54 30.27 8.85
CA ALA A 83 -4.43 31.43 8.93
C ALA A 83 -5.19 31.49 10.28
N ALA A 84 -5.38 30.36 10.94
CA ALA A 84 -5.95 30.27 12.28
C ALA A 84 -4.94 30.56 13.41
N GLY A 85 -3.69 30.87 13.08
CA GLY A 85 -2.61 31.21 14.02
C GLY A 85 -1.93 29.99 14.66
N ILE A 86 -2.06 28.81 14.07
CA ILE A 86 -1.48 27.57 14.60
C ILE A 86 -0.32 27.17 13.71
N PRO A 87 0.89 26.93 14.29
CA PRO A 87 2.07 26.56 13.51
C PRO A 87 1.90 25.23 12.80
N VAL A 88 2.36 25.18 11.54
CA VAL A 88 2.33 24.00 10.68
C VAL A 88 3.74 23.60 10.28
N VAL A 89 4.05 22.33 10.50
CA VAL A 89 5.26 21.67 10.00
C VAL A 89 4.86 20.69 8.90
N MET A 90 5.43 20.83 7.70
CA MET A 90 5.21 19.92 6.60
C MET A 90 6.42 19.02 6.38
N GLY A 91 6.18 17.76 6.01
CA GLY A 91 7.22 16.78 5.71
C GLY A 91 6.74 15.74 4.69
N GLY A 92 7.55 14.74 4.48
CA GLY A 92 7.29 13.66 3.55
C GLY A 92 7.96 13.82 2.19
N PRO A 93 7.78 12.86 1.27
CA PRO A 93 8.53 12.82 0.00
C PRO A 93 8.41 14.10 -0.83
N HIS A 94 7.20 14.63 -0.98
CA HIS A 94 7.01 15.84 -1.81
C HIS A 94 7.78 17.05 -1.26
N VAL A 95 7.66 17.29 0.04
CA VAL A 95 8.33 18.44 0.71
C VAL A 95 9.86 18.29 0.66
N THR A 96 10.36 17.05 0.76
CA THR A 96 11.79 16.77 0.64
C THR A 96 12.32 17.08 -0.75
N GLU A 97 11.55 16.76 -1.78
CA GLU A 97 11.96 16.88 -3.18
C GLU A 97 11.72 18.30 -3.75
N VAL A 98 10.80 19.07 -3.15
CA VAL A 98 10.44 20.43 -3.60
C VAL A 98 10.37 21.37 -2.37
N PRO A 99 11.49 21.56 -1.62
CA PRO A 99 11.48 22.25 -0.34
C PRO A 99 11.16 23.75 -0.42
N ASP A 100 11.41 24.38 -1.55
CA ASP A 100 11.18 25.81 -1.72
C ASP A 100 9.69 26.16 -1.86
N GLU A 101 8.88 25.23 -2.40
CA GLU A 101 7.45 25.45 -2.61
C GLU A 101 6.66 25.63 -1.30
N PRO A 102 6.73 24.74 -0.29
CA PRO A 102 6.02 24.92 0.97
C PRO A 102 6.51 26.13 1.78
N LEU A 103 7.72 26.62 1.53
CA LEU A 103 8.28 27.82 2.15
C LEU A 103 8.00 29.12 1.36
N GLY A 104 7.40 29.02 0.15
CA GLY A 104 7.14 30.17 -0.73
C GLY A 104 8.40 30.79 -1.32
N ARG A 105 9.50 30.02 -1.41
CA ARG A 105 10.79 30.49 -1.95
C ARG A 105 10.88 30.38 -3.46
N ASP A 106 9.95 29.65 -4.08
CA ASP A 106 9.79 29.52 -5.54
C ASP A 106 9.01 30.68 -6.18
N GLY A 107 8.60 31.68 -5.38
CA GLY A 107 7.76 32.80 -5.77
C GLY A 107 6.25 32.53 -5.64
N GLY A 108 5.86 31.37 -5.11
CA GLY A 108 4.50 31.03 -4.72
C GLY A 108 4.15 31.47 -3.29
N PRO A 109 2.95 31.11 -2.81
CA PRO A 109 2.54 31.37 -1.44
C PRO A 109 3.28 30.45 -0.46
N ARG A 110 3.50 30.94 0.76
CA ARG A 110 4.07 30.12 1.84
C ARG A 110 3.00 29.28 2.52
N HIS A 111 3.18 27.95 2.57
CA HIS A 111 2.24 26.96 3.09
C HIS A 111 2.63 26.42 4.49
N ALA A 112 3.90 26.47 4.85
CA ALA A 112 4.39 25.93 6.12
C ALA A 112 5.20 26.95 6.92
N ASP A 113 5.18 26.83 8.26
CA ASP A 113 6.07 27.60 9.15
C ASP A 113 7.44 26.94 9.23
N ALA A 114 7.46 25.61 9.14
CA ALA A 114 8.68 24.81 9.07
C ALA A 114 8.50 23.60 8.17
N ILE A 115 9.61 23.06 7.66
CA ILE A 115 9.64 21.81 6.90
C ILE A 115 10.61 20.82 7.52
N ALA A 116 10.24 19.53 7.42
CA ALA A 116 11.08 18.39 7.77
C ALA A 116 11.50 17.67 6.50
N LEU A 117 12.78 17.70 6.18
CA LEU A 117 13.37 17.05 5.00
C LEU A 117 13.78 15.61 5.34
N GLY A 118 13.66 14.71 4.37
CA GLY A 118 14.03 13.31 4.50
C GLY A 118 13.19 12.57 5.55
N GLU A 119 13.84 11.61 6.20
CA GLU A 119 13.22 10.78 7.24
C GLU A 119 13.24 11.52 8.58
N ALA A 120 12.07 11.71 9.17
CA ALA A 120 11.91 12.54 10.37
C ALA A 120 12.21 11.80 11.69
N ASP A 121 12.71 10.57 11.64
CA ASP A 121 12.96 9.72 12.81
C ASP A 121 13.83 10.42 13.88
N GLU A 122 14.81 11.20 13.48
CA GLU A 122 15.71 11.94 14.38
C GLU A 122 15.37 13.43 14.53
N THR A 123 14.67 14.00 13.56
CA THR A 123 14.36 15.44 13.56
C THR A 123 13.04 15.76 14.28
N TRP A 124 12.09 14.84 14.27
CA TRP A 124 10.77 15.05 14.88
C TRP A 124 10.80 15.42 16.37
N PRO A 125 11.56 14.73 17.24
CA PRO A 125 11.65 15.14 18.65
C PRO A 125 12.12 16.57 18.82
N ARG A 126 13.09 17.02 18.02
CA ARG A 126 13.60 18.40 18.05
C ARG A 126 12.56 19.42 17.57
N ILE A 127 11.80 19.07 16.52
CA ILE A 127 10.69 19.90 16.02
C ILE A 127 9.66 20.13 17.12
N VAL A 128 9.29 19.08 17.84
CA VAL A 128 8.31 19.16 18.93
C VAL A 128 8.80 20.05 20.08
N GLU A 129 10.06 19.90 20.47
CA GLU A 129 10.67 20.73 21.54
C GLU A 129 10.79 22.18 21.12
N ASP A 130 11.29 22.47 19.92
CA ASP A 130 11.42 23.83 19.39
C ASP A 130 10.04 24.51 19.28
N ALA A 131 9.02 23.77 18.82
CA ALA A 131 7.63 24.25 18.73
C ALA A 131 7.06 24.57 20.13
N ALA A 132 7.30 23.72 21.12
CA ALA A 132 6.84 23.93 22.49
C ALA A 132 7.50 25.18 23.15
N ASN A 133 8.72 25.50 22.73
CA ASN A 133 9.48 26.67 23.21
C ASN A 133 9.27 27.92 22.33
N GLY A 134 8.45 27.87 21.30
CA GLY A 134 8.20 28.99 20.40
C GLY A 134 9.40 29.38 19.52
N CYS A 135 10.33 28.46 19.27
CA CYS A 135 11.56 28.71 18.51
C CYS A 135 11.72 27.77 17.29
N LEU A 136 10.61 27.45 16.62
CA LEU A 136 10.64 26.65 15.39
C LEU A 136 11.62 27.23 14.37
N LYS A 137 12.49 26.37 13.86
CA LYS A 137 13.36 26.66 12.72
C LYS A 137 12.59 26.40 11.41
N GLU A 138 12.96 27.09 10.38
CA GLU A 138 12.30 26.98 9.09
C GLU A 138 12.55 25.62 8.42
N ILE A 139 13.76 25.04 8.60
CA ILE A 139 14.16 23.76 7.98
C ILE A 139 14.77 22.85 9.04
N TYR A 140 14.29 21.62 9.08
CA TYR A 140 14.85 20.51 9.82
C TYR A 140 15.29 19.42 8.85
N ALA A 141 16.54 19.01 8.92
CA ALA A 141 17.10 17.94 8.10
C ALA A 141 17.95 17.00 8.98
N PRO A 142 17.97 15.70 8.69
CA PRO A 142 18.85 14.74 9.36
C PRO A 142 20.27 14.88 8.79
N LEU A 143 21.07 15.76 9.35
CA LEU A 143 22.44 16.04 8.93
C LEU A 143 23.44 15.33 9.84
N ASP A 144 24.55 14.85 9.26
CA ASP A 144 25.70 14.38 9.99
C ASP A 144 26.58 15.57 10.50
N GLU A 145 27.67 15.25 11.18
CA GLU A 145 28.61 16.26 11.73
C GLU A 145 29.27 17.13 10.65
N THR A 146 29.26 16.67 9.39
CA THR A 146 29.81 17.41 8.24
C THR A 146 28.76 18.28 7.54
N GLY A 147 27.49 18.22 7.98
CA GLY A 147 26.37 18.90 7.34
C GLY A 147 25.81 18.18 6.12
N LYS A 148 26.19 16.92 5.89
CA LYS A 148 25.66 16.07 4.82
C LYS A 148 24.41 15.33 5.32
N GLU A 149 23.42 15.13 4.44
CA GLU A 149 22.24 14.34 4.76
C GLU A 149 22.62 12.92 5.22
N ARG A 150 22.04 12.51 6.33
CA ARG A 150 22.20 11.19 6.93
C ARG A 150 20.87 10.44 6.90
N LYS A 151 20.90 9.19 6.51
CA LYS A 151 19.73 8.31 6.63
C LYS A 151 19.72 7.66 8.02
N PRO A 152 18.62 7.74 8.80
CA PRO A 152 18.57 7.26 10.18
C PRO A 152 18.72 5.73 10.25
N SER A 153 19.25 5.24 11.36
CA SER A 153 19.26 3.82 11.68
C SER A 153 17.84 3.34 12.01
N LEU A 154 17.50 2.12 11.57
CA LEU A 154 16.28 1.45 12.00
C LEU A 154 16.47 0.57 13.24
N GLN A 155 17.56 0.80 14.00
CA GLN A 155 17.87 0.07 15.23
C GLN A 155 18.38 1.04 16.30
N PRO A 156 17.70 1.11 17.47
CA PRO A 156 16.44 0.43 17.81
C PRO A 156 15.24 1.00 17.07
N TYR A 157 14.26 0.17 16.78
CA TYR A 157 13.01 0.62 16.17
C TYR A 157 11.94 0.80 17.28
N PRO A 158 11.17 1.89 17.26
CA PRO A 158 10.21 2.16 18.32
C PRO A 158 9.05 1.15 18.29
N SER A 159 8.43 0.96 19.45
CA SER A 159 7.22 0.16 19.56
C SER A 159 6.02 0.95 19.03
N ILE A 160 5.46 0.51 17.91
CA ILE A 160 4.34 1.21 17.27
C ILE A 160 3.04 1.03 18.08
N PRO A 161 2.37 2.13 18.46
CA PRO A 161 1.16 2.11 19.29
C PRO A 161 -0.11 1.96 18.42
N TRP A 162 -0.35 0.77 17.86
CA TRP A 162 -1.49 0.52 16.96
C TRP A 162 -2.87 0.73 17.57
N ASP A 163 -2.97 0.77 18.90
CA ASP A 163 -4.19 0.94 19.68
C ASP A 163 -4.60 2.40 19.90
N THR A 164 -3.79 3.36 19.47
CA THR A 164 -4.08 4.79 19.59
C THR A 164 -5.00 5.32 18.49
N MET A 165 -5.22 4.56 17.43
CA MET A 165 -6.18 4.88 16.37
C MET A 165 -7.23 3.78 16.26
N ASP A 166 -8.49 4.18 16.08
CA ASP A 166 -9.56 3.24 15.76
C ASP A 166 -9.36 2.65 14.36
N LEU A 167 -8.79 1.45 14.29
CA LEU A 167 -8.54 0.72 13.04
C LEU A 167 -9.84 0.38 12.30
N ASP A 168 -11.00 0.44 12.96
CA ASP A 168 -12.29 0.17 12.33
C ASP A 168 -12.68 1.24 11.29
N GLN A 169 -12.03 2.40 11.32
CA GLN A 169 -12.11 3.42 10.27
C GLN A 169 -11.58 2.90 8.93
N PHE A 170 -10.64 1.95 8.94
CA PHE A 170 -10.04 1.32 7.77
C PHE A 170 -10.60 -0.07 7.47
N ASN A 171 -11.63 -0.50 8.17
CA ASN A 171 -12.20 -1.83 8.01
C ASN A 171 -12.63 -2.07 6.55
N MET A 172 -12.11 -3.14 5.94
CA MET A 172 -12.40 -3.51 4.56
C MET A 172 -13.84 -4.00 4.36
N VAL A 173 -14.49 -4.46 5.43
CA VAL A 173 -15.88 -4.97 5.37
C VAL A 173 -16.86 -3.80 5.39
N PRO A 174 -17.73 -3.65 4.38
CA PRO A 174 -18.76 -2.62 4.37
C PRO A 174 -19.69 -2.73 5.59
N LYS A 175 -20.05 -1.60 6.20
CA LYS A 175 -20.90 -1.56 7.42
C LYS A 175 -22.17 -2.43 7.31
N MET A 176 -22.80 -2.47 6.13
CA MET A 176 -24.01 -3.28 5.90
C MET A 176 -23.77 -4.79 6.00
N ALA A 177 -22.57 -5.26 5.66
CA ALA A 177 -22.23 -6.69 5.71
C ALA A 177 -21.72 -7.14 7.08
N ARG A 178 -21.23 -6.21 7.92
CA ARG A 178 -20.61 -6.52 9.22
C ARG A 178 -21.56 -7.24 10.16
N SER A 179 -22.75 -6.70 10.39
CA SER A 179 -23.73 -7.28 11.31
C SER A 179 -24.18 -8.69 10.91
N PHE A 180 -24.21 -8.98 9.62
CA PHE A 180 -24.51 -10.33 9.11
C PHE A 180 -23.35 -11.30 9.38
N LEU A 181 -22.12 -10.88 9.11
CA LEU A 181 -20.91 -11.70 9.30
C LEU A 181 -20.59 -11.93 10.78
N GLU A 182 -20.78 -10.92 11.62
CA GLU A 182 -20.59 -10.99 13.07
C GLU A 182 -21.55 -11.98 13.74
N LYS A 183 -22.83 -12.00 13.32
CA LYS A 183 -23.82 -12.97 13.82
C LYS A 183 -23.45 -14.42 13.54
N GLN A 184 -22.57 -14.67 12.57
CA GLN A 184 -22.05 -16.01 12.27
C GLN A 184 -20.85 -16.41 13.13
N GLY A 185 -20.36 -15.53 14.01
CA GLY A 185 -19.25 -15.82 14.94
C GLY A 185 -17.88 -16.05 14.27
N SER A 186 -17.73 -15.65 13.01
CA SER A 186 -16.58 -16.01 12.17
C SER A 186 -15.38 -15.06 12.27
N GLY A 187 -15.50 -13.92 12.95
CA GLY A 187 -14.48 -12.85 12.94
C GLY A 187 -14.31 -12.14 11.59
N TRP A 188 -15.08 -12.49 10.56
CA TRP A 188 -15.01 -11.89 9.23
C TRP A 188 -15.72 -10.53 9.11
N GLY A 189 -16.39 -10.09 10.18
CA GLY A 189 -17.02 -8.75 10.24
C GLY A 189 -16.01 -7.61 10.38
N SER A 190 -14.77 -7.91 10.79
CA SER A 190 -13.71 -6.92 11.01
C SER A 190 -12.40 -7.39 10.39
N ILE A 191 -12.01 -6.76 9.28
CA ILE A 191 -10.77 -7.06 8.55
C ILE A 191 -9.97 -5.75 8.43
N HIS A 192 -8.79 -5.74 9.03
CA HIS A 192 -7.88 -4.60 9.04
C HIS A 192 -6.58 -4.93 8.32
N VAL A 193 -6.11 -4.04 7.46
CA VAL A 193 -4.76 -4.09 6.92
C VAL A 193 -3.88 -3.16 7.74
N VAL A 194 -2.78 -3.66 8.28
CA VAL A 194 -1.87 -2.92 9.14
C VAL A 194 -0.50 -2.86 8.49
N PRO A 195 0.06 -1.65 8.23
CA PRO A 195 1.37 -1.52 7.64
C PRO A 195 2.46 -1.86 8.66
N ILE A 196 3.41 -2.70 8.27
CA ILE A 196 4.65 -2.95 9.00
C ILE A 196 5.81 -2.63 8.07
N GLU A 197 6.82 -2.00 8.60
CA GLU A 197 8.09 -1.77 7.92
C GLU A 197 9.14 -2.75 8.46
N SER A 198 9.87 -3.42 7.59
CA SER A 198 11.00 -4.27 7.95
C SER A 198 12.34 -3.73 7.46
N GLY A 199 12.31 -2.80 6.50
CA GLY A 199 13.47 -2.11 5.96
C GLY A 199 13.10 -0.96 5.05
N ARG A 200 14.05 -0.07 4.79
CA ARG A 200 13.94 1.11 3.90
C ARG A 200 15.07 1.15 2.91
N GLY A 201 14.80 1.73 1.74
CA GLY A 201 15.73 1.95 0.66
C GLY A 201 15.74 0.82 -0.38
N CYS A 202 16.14 1.18 -1.59
CA CYS A 202 16.21 0.25 -2.71
C CYS A 202 17.42 0.60 -3.61
N PRO A 203 18.33 -0.34 -3.90
CA PRO A 203 19.51 -0.09 -4.71
C PRO A 203 19.20 -0.04 -6.21
N TYR A 204 17.96 -0.32 -6.61
CA TYR A 204 17.56 -0.22 -8.01
C TYR A 204 17.28 1.23 -8.39
N GLY A 205 18.03 1.75 -9.34
CA GLY A 205 17.87 3.13 -9.85
C GLY A 205 16.82 3.22 -10.97
N CYS A 206 15.60 2.74 -10.74
CA CYS A 206 14.52 2.89 -11.72
C CYS A 206 14.23 4.37 -11.99
N GLU A 207 14.18 4.80 -13.25
CA GLU A 207 14.15 6.22 -13.64
C GLU A 207 12.95 7.00 -13.07
N PHE A 208 11.82 6.33 -12.89
CA PHE A 208 10.57 6.94 -12.42
C PHE A 208 10.34 6.84 -10.91
N CYS A 209 11.25 6.16 -10.17
CA CYS A 209 11.00 5.79 -8.78
C CYS A 209 11.50 6.87 -7.80
N THR A 210 10.62 7.30 -6.88
CA THR A 210 10.94 8.30 -5.85
C THR A 210 11.68 7.72 -4.64
N VAL A 211 11.76 6.38 -4.53
CA VAL A 211 12.35 5.70 -3.36
C VAL A 211 13.81 6.09 -3.16
N THR A 212 14.59 6.09 -4.25
CA THR A 212 16.03 6.40 -4.18
C THR A 212 16.28 7.85 -3.75
N GLY A 213 15.43 8.79 -4.19
CA GLY A 213 15.51 10.20 -3.75
C GLY A 213 15.22 10.32 -2.25
N PHE A 214 14.15 9.72 -1.77
CA PHE A 214 13.70 9.89 -0.39
C PHE A 214 14.43 8.98 0.62
N PHE A 215 14.47 7.65 0.39
CA PHE A 215 15.09 6.67 1.31
C PHE A 215 16.55 6.34 1.00
N GLY A 216 17.05 6.74 -0.17
CA GLY A 216 18.39 6.42 -0.64
C GLY A 216 18.50 5.05 -1.29
N ASP A 217 19.70 4.76 -1.81
CA ASP A 217 20.08 3.50 -2.46
C ASP A 217 20.62 2.45 -1.48
N SER A 218 20.99 2.88 -0.26
CA SER A 218 21.46 1.99 0.81
C SER A 218 20.29 1.36 1.55
N ILE A 219 20.36 0.05 1.75
CA ILE A 219 19.29 -0.68 2.42
C ILE A 219 19.56 -0.73 3.91
N ARG A 220 18.57 -0.37 4.73
CA ARG A 220 18.60 -0.43 6.18
C ARG A 220 17.47 -1.33 6.67
N PHE A 221 17.74 -2.16 7.67
CA PHE A 221 16.78 -3.12 8.19
C PHE A 221 16.57 -2.95 9.69
N ARG A 222 15.35 -3.19 10.12
CA ARG A 222 15.02 -3.50 11.51
C ARG A 222 15.58 -4.88 11.88
N SER A 223 15.80 -5.14 13.18
CA SER A 223 16.07 -6.49 13.63
C SER A 223 14.87 -7.41 13.37
N ASN A 224 15.14 -8.67 13.05
CA ASN A 224 14.07 -9.67 12.88
C ASN A 224 13.21 -9.78 14.13
N GLU A 225 13.83 -9.75 15.30
CA GLU A 225 13.13 -9.79 16.60
C GLU A 225 12.11 -8.65 16.74
N SER A 226 12.48 -7.42 16.38
CA SER A 226 11.56 -6.27 16.42
C SER A 226 10.33 -6.50 15.55
N VAL A 227 10.50 -7.00 14.31
CA VAL A 227 9.40 -7.30 13.39
C VAL A 227 8.51 -8.42 13.92
N VAL A 228 9.12 -9.53 14.39
CA VAL A 228 8.40 -10.68 14.95
C VAL A 228 7.57 -10.28 16.17
N ASN A 229 8.15 -9.50 17.08
CA ASN A 229 7.46 -9.01 18.27
C ASN A 229 6.26 -8.12 17.92
N GLU A 230 6.37 -7.28 16.89
CA GLU A 230 5.25 -6.47 16.40
C GLU A 230 4.13 -7.36 15.83
N MET A 231 4.47 -8.36 15.01
CA MET A 231 3.49 -9.32 14.49
C MET A 231 2.79 -10.11 15.60
N LEU A 232 3.51 -10.52 16.65
CA LEU A 232 2.93 -11.20 17.81
C LEU A 232 1.95 -10.29 18.57
N ARG A 233 2.26 -9.00 18.74
CA ARG A 233 1.34 -8.02 19.36
C ARG A 233 0.07 -7.84 18.52
N LEU A 234 0.19 -7.69 17.21
CA LEU A 234 -0.95 -7.59 16.29
C LEU A 234 -1.79 -8.88 16.31
N LYS A 235 -1.16 -10.04 16.35
CA LYS A 235 -1.86 -11.33 16.46
C LYS A 235 -2.65 -11.46 17.77
N LYS A 236 -2.08 -10.99 18.88
CA LYS A 236 -2.77 -10.92 20.18
C LYS A 236 -3.95 -9.96 20.14
N HIS A 237 -3.76 -8.77 19.57
CA HIS A 237 -4.81 -7.76 19.37
C HIS A 237 -5.97 -8.30 18.51
N ALA A 238 -5.65 -8.93 17.38
CA ALA A 238 -6.64 -9.53 16.49
C ALA A 238 -7.51 -10.58 17.21
N ARG A 239 -6.90 -11.42 18.02
CA ARG A 239 -7.61 -12.44 18.81
C ARG A 239 -8.52 -11.81 19.87
N ALA A 240 -8.01 -10.81 20.61
CA ALA A 240 -8.77 -10.12 21.65
C ALA A 240 -10.01 -9.42 21.09
N ASN A 241 -9.89 -8.80 19.90
CA ASN A 241 -10.97 -8.04 19.26
C ASN A 241 -11.79 -8.87 18.26
N ARG A 242 -11.55 -10.19 18.15
CA ARG A 242 -12.22 -11.06 17.18
C ARG A 242 -12.17 -10.49 15.75
N SER A 243 -11.04 -9.90 15.37
CA SER A 243 -10.81 -9.31 14.05
C SER A 243 -9.82 -10.13 13.25
N GLN A 244 -9.83 -9.94 11.93
CA GLN A 244 -8.78 -10.43 11.03
C GLN A 244 -7.79 -9.29 10.79
N VAL A 245 -6.50 -9.56 10.97
CA VAL A 245 -5.44 -8.62 10.64
C VAL A 245 -4.63 -9.19 9.49
N ILE A 246 -4.43 -8.37 8.47
CA ILE A 246 -3.55 -8.63 7.34
C ILE A 246 -2.38 -7.65 7.48
N VAL A 247 -1.17 -8.14 7.51
CA VAL A 247 0.03 -7.29 7.54
C VAL A 247 0.37 -6.85 6.12
N PHE A 248 0.65 -5.57 5.92
CA PHE A 248 1.28 -5.10 4.70
C PHE A 248 2.71 -4.67 5.00
N PHE A 249 3.69 -5.45 4.57
CA PHE A 249 5.09 -5.02 4.58
C PHE A 249 5.24 -3.92 3.54
N ILE A 250 5.38 -2.67 4.02
CA ILE A 250 5.47 -1.48 3.18
C ILE A 250 6.88 -1.19 2.68
N ASP A 251 7.80 -2.12 2.87
CA ASP A 251 9.16 -2.06 2.35
C ASP A 251 9.15 -1.80 0.84
N ASP A 252 10.05 -0.97 0.34
CA ASP A 252 10.17 -0.62 -1.08
C ASP A 252 10.41 -1.84 -1.97
N ASN A 253 11.17 -2.83 -1.47
CA ASN A 253 11.35 -4.14 -2.05
C ASN A 253 11.69 -5.16 -0.96
N PHE A 254 10.69 -5.83 -0.43
CA PHE A 254 10.76 -6.67 0.76
C PHE A 254 11.86 -7.75 0.70
N ALA A 255 12.09 -8.34 -0.48
CA ALA A 255 13.05 -9.42 -0.65
C ALA A 255 14.41 -8.97 -1.21
N ILE A 256 14.71 -7.68 -1.22
CA ILE A 256 15.92 -7.12 -1.85
C ILE A 256 17.21 -7.75 -1.30
N ASN A 257 17.24 -8.13 -0.03
CA ASN A 257 18.26 -8.99 0.55
C ASN A 257 17.64 -10.36 0.85
N ILE A 258 17.71 -11.27 -0.12
CA ILE A 258 17.10 -12.60 -0.05
C ILE A 258 17.54 -13.37 1.21
N LYS A 259 18.82 -13.32 1.58
CA LYS A 259 19.34 -14.03 2.76
C LYS A 259 18.69 -13.52 4.05
N ARG A 260 18.62 -12.20 4.23
CA ARG A 260 17.97 -11.57 5.39
C ARG A 260 16.47 -11.88 5.39
N THR A 261 15.80 -11.79 4.25
CA THR A 261 14.36 -12.04 4.16
C THR A 261 14.03 -13.49 4.50
N LYS A 262 14.79 -14.46 3.98
CA LYS A 262 14.64 -15.87 4.37
C LYS A 262 14.82 -16.08 5.88
N SER A 263 15.79 -15.39 6.51
CA SER A 263 15.97 -15.43 7.97
C SER A 263 14.75 -14.89 8.69
N LEU A 264 14.24 -13.71 8.31
CA LEU A 264 13.04 -13.13 8.92
C LEU A 264 11.81 -14.06 8.79
N LEU A 265 11.60 -14.64 7.61
CA LEU A 265 10.44 -15.53 7.38
C LEU A 265 10.55 -16.80 8.23
N ARG A 266 11.75 -17.37 8.42
CA ARG A 266 11.99 -18.49 9.33
C ARG A 266 11.70 -18.11 10.79
N ASP A 267 12.12 -16.92 11.22
CA ASP A 267 11.88 -16.42 12.57
C ASP A 267 10.37 -16.21 12.82
N ILE A 268 9.62 -15.67 11.86
CA ILE A 268 8.15 -15.54 11.90
C ILE A 268 7.49 -16.91 12.07
N ILE A 269 7.96 -17.94 11.32
CA ILE A 269 7.43 -19.30 11.39
C ILE A 269 7.76 -19.93 12.74
N ALA A 270 9.01 -19.85 13.19
CA ALA A 270 9.48 -20.44 14.45
C ALA A 270 8.76 -19.84 15.67
N ALA A 271 8.55 -18.54 15.68
CA ALA A 271 7.83 -17.82 16.74
C ALA A 271 6.30 -18.00 16.66
N LYS A 272 5.77 -18.71 15.67
CA LYS A 272 4.33 -18.84 15.40
C LYS A 272 3.63 -17.48 15.28
N ALA A 273 4.35 -16.50 14.73
CA ALA A 273 3.89 -15.13 14.57
C ALA A 273 3.08 -14.90 13.28
N GLN A 274 2.86 -15.94 12.46
CA GLN A 274 2.19 -15.83 11.16
C GLN A 274 0.82 -15.11 11.27
N LEU A 275 0.65 -14.14 10.43
CA LEU A 275 -0.60 -13.47 10.03
C LEU A 275 -0.60 -13.46 8.50
N PRO A 276 -1.74 -13.42 7.82
CA PRO A 276 -1.77 -13.16 6.39
C PRO A 276 -1.01 -11.87 6.07
N TRP A 277 -0.14 -11.88 5.06
CA TRP A 277 0.61 -10.68 4.72
C TRP A 277 0.74 -10.44 3.22
N ILE A 278 1.02 -9.18 2.89
CA ILE A 278 1.23 -8.60 1.56
C ILE A 278 2.61 -7.97 1.56
N ALA A 279 3.34 -8.02 0.44
CA ALA A 279 4.58 -7.26 0.25
C ALA A 279 4.82 -6.94 -1.21
N GLN A 280 5.68 -5.93 -1.46
CA GLN A 280 6.21 -5.63 -2.78
C GLN A 280 7.53 -6.39 -2.99
N ILE A 281 7.64 -7.14 -4.09
CA ILE A 281 8.84 -7.92 -4.44
C ILE A 281 9.08 -7.83 -5.94
N SER A 282 10.30 -7.51 -6.35
CA SER A 282 10.67 -7.52 -7.77
C SER A 282 10.65 -8.93 -8.36
N ALA A 283 10.23 -9.07 -9.62
CA ALA A 283 10.06 -10.35 -10.29
C ALA A 283 11.33 -11.22 -10.31
N ASN A 284 12.50 -10.60 -10.47
CA ASN A 284 13.79 -11.30 -10.50
C ASN A 284 14.13 -12.00 -9.18
N LEU A 285 13.67 -11.51 -8.04
CA LEU A 285 13.91 -12.10 -6.71
C LEU A 285 13.04 -13.34 -6.47
N LEU A 286 11.89 -13.42 -7.11
CA LEU A 286 10.96 -14.56 -7.05
C LEU A 286 11.41 -15.77 -7.90
N ARG A 287 12.60 -15.71 -8.49
CA ARG A 287 13.27 -16.89 -9.08
C ARG A 287 13.75 -17.88 -8.03
N ASP A 288 14.02 -17.41 -6.82
CA ASP A 288 14.45 -18.25 -5.69
C ASP A 288 13.26 -19.06 -5.14
N GLU A 289 13.28 -20.36 -5.35
CA GLU A 289 12.17 -21.26 -4.96
C GLU A 289 12.02 -21.37 -3.45
N GLU A 290 13.14 -21.46 -2.71
CA GLU A 290 13.10 -21.52 -1.26
C GLU A 290 12.49 -20.25 -0.66
N LEU A 291 12.78 -19.06 -1.24
CA LEU A 291 12.13 -17.83 -0.83
C LEU A 291 10.61 -17.93 -1.00
N VAL A 292 10.13 -18.45 -2.14
CA VAL A 292 8.69 -18.56 -2.40
C VAL A 292 8.04 -19.62 -1.49
N ASP A 293 8.75 -20.69 -1.15
CA ASP A 293 8.28 -21.67 -0.15
C ASP A 293 8.14 -21.05 1.23
N LEU A 294 9.12 -20.26 1.66
CA LEU A 294 9.07 -19.54 2.94
C LEU A 294 7.98 -18.45 2.96
N ILE A 295 7.75 -17.75 1.84
CA ILE A 295 6.62 -16.82 1.69
C ILE A 295 5.31 -17.55 1.98
N ALA A 296 5.07 -18.69 1.34
CA ALA A 296 3.87 -19.48 1.57
C ALA A 296 3.75 -19.98 3.01
N ALA A 297 4.83 -20.52 3.58
CA ALA A 297 4.87 -21.08 4.93
C ALA A 297 4.69 -20.02 6.03
N SER A 298 5.13 -18.80 5.80
CA SER A 298 4.94 -17.66 6.71
C SER A 298 3.59 -16.94 6.56
N ASP A 299 2.68 -17.49 5.76
CA ASP A 299 1.34 -16.97 5.44
C ASP A 299 1.33 -15.73 4.52
N GLY A 300 2.37 -15.59 3.66
CA GLY A 300 2.36 -14.62 2.56
C GLY A 300 1.28 -14.95 1.55
N LYS A 301 0.33 -14.04 1.35
CA LYS A 301 -0.85 -14.26 0.50
C LYS A 301 -0.83 -13.47 -0.78
N TRP A 302 -0.33 -12.24 -0.73
CA TRP A 302 -0.35 -11.33 -1.89
C TRP A 302 1.03 -10.77 -2.12
N ILE A 303 1.53 -10.92 -3.35
CA ILE A 303 2.80 -10.31 -3.76
C ILE A 303 2.51 -9.29 -4.85
N PHE A 304 2.85 -8.03 -4.57
CA PHE A 304 2.80 -6.95 -5.54
C PHE A 304 4.11 -6.94 -6.34
N ILE A 305 4.00 -7.04 -7.66
CA ILE A 305 5.14 -7.17 -8.57
C ILE A 305 5.09 -6.05 -9.59
N GLY A 306 6.06 -5.13 -9.53
CA GLY A 306 6.25 -4.13 -10.57
C GLY A 306 6.82 -4.75 -11.84
N MET A 307 5.97 -5.14 -12.79
CA MET A 307 6.38 -5.65 -14.10
C MET A 307 6.67 -4.55 -15.08
N GLU A 308 5.92 -3.48 -15.01
CA GLU A 308 5.91 -2.22 -15.73
C GLU A 308 5.61 -2.35 -17.22
N SER A 309 6.28 -3.25 -17.94
CA SER A 309 6.06 -3.47 -19.37
C SER A 309 6.32 -4.93 -19.78
N ILE A 310 5.69 -5.34 -20.86
CA ILE A 310 6.03 -6.57 -21.61
C ILE A 310 7.10 -6.32 -22.67
N ASP A 311 7.45 -5.07 -22.93
CA ASP A 311 8.46 -4.67 -23.92
C ASP A 311 9.81 -4.48 -23.22
N PRO A 312 10.85 -5.29 -23.58
CA PRO A 312 12.19 -5.13 -23.04
C PRO A 312 12.83 -3.75 -23.32
N ALA A 313 12.46 -3.06 -24.41
CA ALA A 313 12.97 -1.74 -24.72
C ALA A 313 12.48 -0.72 -23.68
N ASN A 314 11.19 -0.74 -23.35
CA ASN A 314 10.62 0.09 -22.27
C ASN A 314 11.32 -0.15 -20.92
N LEU A 315 11.56 -1.42 -20.57
CA LEU A 315 12.24 -1.76 -19.32
C LEU A 315 13.68 -1.27 -19.28
N LYS A 316 14.36 -1.28 -20.43
CA LYS A 316 15.72 -0.75 -20.56
C LYS A 316 15.73 0.77 -20.37
N ASP A 317 14.81 1.47 -21.02
CA ASP A 317 14.75 2.94 -20.99
C ASP A 317 14.45 3.49 -19.59
N VAL A 318 13.67 2.76 -18.78
CA VAL A 318 13.40 3.14 -17.39
C VAL A 318 14.34 2.49 -16.36
N ASN A 319 15.51 2.00 -16.80
CA ASN A 319 16.52 1.35 -15.97
C ASN A 319 15.98 0.18 -15.13
N LYS A 320 15.10 -0.65 -15.73
CA LYS A 320 14.51 -1.84 -15.07
C LYS A 320 14.78 -3.15 -15.84
N SER A 321 15.92 -3.23 -16.52
CA SER A 321 16.35 -4.38 -17.35
C SER A 321 16.54 -5.68 -16.56
N PHE A 322 16.54 -5.65 -15.21
CA PHE A 322 16.54 -6.85 -14.37
C PHE A 322 15.21 -7.60 -14.43
N ASN A 323 14.12 -6.94 -14.81
CA ASN A 323 12.87 -7.58 -15.20
C ASN A 323 12.99 -8.15 -16.62
N LYS A 324 12.57 -9.39 -16.79
CA LYS A 324 12.61 -10.09 -18.08
C LYS A 324 11.23 -10.63 -18.43
N PRO A 325 10.52 -10.04 -19.38
CA PRO A 325 9.16 -10.46 -19.75
C PRO A 325 9.04 -11.95 -20.07
N ALA A 326 10.03 -12.55 -20.69
CA ALA A 326 10.07 -13.98 -21.00
C ALA A 326 9.97 -14.89 -19.74
N GLU A 327 10.30 -14.38 -18.56
CA GLU A 327 10.27 -15.14 -17.31
C GLU A 327 9.00 -14.90 -16.48
N TYR A 328 8.14 -13.94 -16.85
CA TYR A 328 6.97 -13.56 -16.06
C TYR A 328 6.03 -14.73 -15.84
N ALA A 329 5.71 -15.49 -16.88
CA ALA A 329 4.86 -16.68 -16.76
C ALA A 329 5.43 -17.69 -15.75
N THR A 330 6.74 -17.95 -15.78
CA THR A 330 7.42 -18.89 -14.87
C THR A 330 7.32 -18.43 -13.41
N VAL A 331 7.57 -17.15 -13.14
CA VAL A 331 7.45 -16.56 -11.79
C VAL A 331 6.01 -16.65 -11.28
N LEU A 332 5.03 -16.29 -12.12
CA LEU A 332 3.62 -16.31 -11.75
C LEU A 332 3.10 -17.74 -11.51
N ASN A 333 3.53 -18.71 -12.32
CA ASN A 333 3.22 -20.12 -12.09
C ASN A 333 3.77 -20.64 -10.76
N ARG A 334 4.95 -20.19 -10.36
CA ARG A 334 5.56 -20.55 -9.08
C ARG A 334 4.76 -20.05 -7.88
N LEU A 335 4.24 -18.82 -7.96
CA LEU A 335 3.34 -18.26 -6.95
C LEU A 335 1.98 -18.98 -6.93
N ALA A 336 1.37 -19.18 -8.10
CA ALA A 336 0.07 -19.81 -8.23
C ALA A 336 0.05 -21.23 -7.65
N LYS A 337 1.09 -22.05 -7.90
CA LYS A 337 1.24 -23.39 -7.32
C LYS A 337 1.23 -23.40 -5.79
N ARG A 338 1.53 -22.28 -5.13
CA ARG A 338 1.54 -22.13 -3.67
C ARG A 338 0.34 -21.35 -3.14
N ASN A 339 -0.67 -21.12 -3.98
CA ASN A 339 -1.86 -20.32 -3.66
C ASN A 339 -1.53 -18.89 -3.18
N ILE A 340 -0.47 -18.29 -3.76
CA ILE A 340 -0.09 -16.89 -3.54
C ILE A 340 -0.69 -16.07 -4.68
N TYR A 341 -1.43 -15.01 -4.34
CA TYR A 341 -2.01 -14.09 -5.32
C TYR A 341 -0.94 -13.14 -5.85
N ALA A 342 -0.78 -13.06 -7.16
CA ALA A 342 0.08 -12.07 -7.79
C ALA A 342 -0.73 -10.81 -8.14
N ILE A 343 -0.29 -9.67 -7.65
CA ILE A 343 -0.75 -8.35 -8.08
C ILE A 343 0.33 -7.81 -9.01
N THR A 344 0.05 -7.72 -10.31
CA THR A 344 1.03 -7.33 -11.33
C THR A 344 0.79 -5.91 -11.79
N SER A 345 1.77 -5.03 -11.62
CA SER A 345 1.68 -3.61 -12.00
C SER A 345 2.30 -3.36 -13.38
N PHE A 346 1.56 -2.63 -14.20
CA PHE A 346 2.00 -2.17 -15.52
C PHE A 346 1.88 -0.65 -15.63
N ILE A 347 2.78 -0.04 -16.38
CA ILE A 347 2.79 1.38 -16.68
C ILE A 347 2.43 1.56 -18.16
N ILE A 348 1.49 2.47 -18.45
CA ILE A 348 1.11 2.90 -19.79
C ILE A 348 1.61 4.32 -20.00
N GLY A 349 2.08 4.63 -21.21
CA GLY A 349 2.67 5.93 -21.55
C GLY A 349 4.18 5.98 -21.49
N LEU A 350 4.82 4.82 -21.51
CA LEU A 350 6.26 4.68 -21.68
C LEU A 350 6.69 5.11 -23.10
N ASP A 351 7.93 5.50 -23.27
CA ASP A 351 8.42 6.14 -24.51
C ASP A 351 8.36 5.23 -25.77
N ASN A 352 8.37 3.90 -25.59
CA ASN A 352 8.20 2.96 -26.70
C ASN A 352 6.75 2.46 -26.87
N ASP A 353 5.83 2.85 -26.01
CA ASP A 353 4.42 2.47 -26.16
C ASP A 353 3.82 3.07 -27.43
N THR A 354 3.01 2.26 -28.12
CA THR A 354 2.28 2.63 -29.31
C THR A 354 0.81 2.27 -29.14
N PRO A 355 -0.11 2.87 -29.89
CA PRO A 355 -1.52 2.47 -29.89
C PRO A 355 -1.69 0.96 -29.97
N GLY A 356 -2.60 0.40 -29.16
CA GLY A 356 -2.78 -1.04 -28.99
C GLY A 356 -1.89 -1.68 -27.92
N VAL A 357 -1.11 -0.91 -27.14
CA VAL A 357 -0.28 -1.44 -26.04
C VAL A 357 -1.11 -2.17 -24.99
N ALA A 358 -2.31 -1.66 -24.68
CA ALA A 358 -3.22 -2.35 -23.75
C ALA A 358 -3.63 -3.72 -24.26
N ALA A 359 -4.00 -3.82 -25.54
CA ALA A 359 -4.40 -5.10 -26.13
C ALA A 359 -3.27 -6.14 -26.09
N ARG A 360 -2.06 -5.74 -26.50
CA ARG A 360 -0.86 -6.60 -26.47
C ARG A 360 -0.51 -7.05 -25.04
N THR A 361 -0.58 -6.13 -24.08
CA THR A 361 -0.31 -6.44 -22.66
C THR A 361 -1.35 -7.41 -22.10
N LEU A 362 -2.63 -7.21 -22.42
CA LEU A 362 -3.70 -8.10 -21.97
C LEU A 362 -3.60 -9.48 -22.58
N GLU A 363 -3.24 -9.62 -23.85
CA GLU A 363 -3.00 -10.91 -24.51
C GLU A 363 -1.90 -11.71 -23.77
N GLN A 364 -0.81 -11.04 -23.37
CA GLN A 364 0.22 -11.68 -22.55
C GLN A 364 -0.30 -12.09 -21.17
N ILE A 365 -1.03 -11.21 -20.48
CA ILE A 365 -1.61 -11.50 -19.17
C ILE A 365 -2.58 -12.68 -19.22
N GLU A 366 -3.35 -12.81 -20.30
CA GLU A 366 -4.29 -13.91 -20.50
C GLU A 366 -3.59 -15.27 -20.68
N SER A 367 -2.34 -15.29 -21.10
CA SER A 367 -1.51 -16.50 -21.21
C SER A 367 -0.88 -16.94 -19.87
N TRP A 368 -0.99 -16.13 -18.81
CA TRP A 368 -0.42 -16.39 -17.49
C TRP A 368 -1.46 -16.94 -16.52
N PRO A 369 -1.03 -17.57 -15.40
CA PRO A 369 -1.95 -17.89 -14.32
C PRO A 369 -2.76 -16.67 -13.88
N PRO A 370 -4.06 -16.82 -13.60
CA PRO A 370 -4.91 -15.70 -13.21
C PRO A 370 -4.36 -14.91 -12.03
N GLY A 371 -4.17 -13.60 -12.21
CA GLY A 371 -3.69 -12.66 -11.22
C GLY A 371 -4.60 -11.44 -11.12
N LEU A 372 -4.09 -10.41 -10.45
CA LEU A 372 -4.75 -9.12 -10.24
C LEU A 372 -3.92 -8.02 -10.94
N PRO A 373 -4.06 -7.82 -12.25
CA PRO A 373 -3.30 -6.81 -12.96
C PRO A 373 -3.77 -5.41 -12.58
N VAL A 374 -2.83 -4.50 -12.35
CA VAL A 374 -3.08 -3.09 -12.11
C VAL A 374 -2.33 -2.25 -13.14
N PHE A 375 -2.93 -1.17 -13.58
CA PHE A 375 -2.36 -0.31 -14.62
C PHE A 375 -2.27 1.12 -14.11
N GLY A 376 -1.11 1.72 -14.27
CA GLY A 376 -0.87 3.13 -13.99
C GLY A 376 -0.37 3.84 -15.23
N GLN A 377 -0.43 5.16 -15.22
CA GLN A 377 0.26 5.98 -16.21
C GLN A 377 1.64 6.38 -15.71
N LEU A 378 2.60 6.54 -16.61
CA LEU A 378 3.90 7.06 -16.27
C LEU A 378 3.74 8.47 -15.69
N THR A 379 4.19 8.64 -14.44
CA THR A 379 4.08 9.92 -13.73
C THR A 379 5.48 10.42 -13.40
N PRO A 380 5.89 11.56 -13.94
CA PRO A 380 7.17 12.18 -13.61
C PRO A 380 7.06 12.89 -12.25
N PHE A 381 7.47 12.21 -11.19
CA PHE A 381 7.56 12.82 -9.87
C PHE A 381 8.82 13.69 -9.76
N PRO A 382 8.80 14.80 -8.99
CA PRO A 382 9.98 15.63 -8.80
C PRO A 382 11.16 14.84 -8.22
N ALA A 383 12.37 15.34 -8.47
CA ALA A 383 13.64 14.72 -8.09
C ALA A 383 13.81 13.25 -8.55
N THR A 384 13.14 12.86 -9.62
CA THR A 384 13.41 11.60 -10.33
C THR A 384 14.17 11.88 -11.63
N PRO A 385 15.07 10.98 -12.08
CA PRO A 385 15.72 11.13 -13.37
C PRO A 385 14.74 11.30 -14.53
N LEU A 386 13.57 10.65 -14.45
CA LEU A 386 12.48 10.83 -15.41
C LEU A 386 11.98 12.29 -15.48
N PHE A 387 11.77 12.91 -14.32
CA PHE A 387 11.31 14.30 -14.24
C PHE A 387 12.32 15.23 -14.93
N ASP A 388 13.59 15.12 -14.56
CA ASP A 388 14.67 15.96 -15.13
C ASP A 388 14.81 15.77 -16.63
N ARG A 389 14.74 14.53 -17.11
CA ARG A 389 14.78 14.20 -18.53
C ARG A 389 13.61 14.82 -19.30
N LEU A 390 12.41 14.77 -18.75
CA LEU A 390 11.21 15.34 -19.39
C LEU A 390 11.20 16.86 -19.36
N VAL A 391 11.72 17.48 -18.31
CA VAL A 391 11.93 18.95 -18.24
C VAL A 391 12.94 19.37 -19.30
N ALA A 392 14.10 18.73 -19.37
CA ALA A 392 15.13 19.04 -20.37
C ALA A 392 14.65 18.85 -21.81
N ALA A 393 13.77 17.89 -22.05
CA ALA A 393 13.17 17.63 -23.35
C ALA A 393 11.96 18.55 -23.68
N GLY A 394 11.53 19.43 -22.77
CA GLY A 394 10.35 20.28 -22.96
C GLY A 394 9.04 19.49 -23.05
N ARG A 395 8.98 18.27 -22.49
CA ARG A 395 7.84 17.36 -22.60
C ARG A 395 6.94 17.34 -21.37
N LEU A 396 7.26 18.11 -20.34
CA LEU A 396 6.45 18.21 -19.14
C LEU A 396 5.29 19.16 -19.38
N THR A 397 4.04 18.69 -19.22
CA THR A 397 2.81 19.44 -19.54
C THR A 397 2.05 19.88 -18.29
N ARG A 398 2.49 19.47 -17.09
CA ARG A 398 1.84 19.84 -15.85
C ARG A 398 2.05 21.32 -15.50
N PRO A 399 1.17 21.92 -14.67
CA PRO A 399 1.37 23.26 -14.14
C PRO A 399 2.71 23.39 -13.40
N LYS A 400 3.27 24.61 -13.38
CA LYS A 400 4.52 24.90 -12.67
C LYS A 400 4.38 24.64 -11.17
N HIS A 401 3.23 25.02 -10.59
CA HIS A 401 2.96 24.85 -9.16
C HIS A 401 2.13 23.59 -8.89
N TRP A 402 2.51 22.81 -7.86
CA TRP A 402 1.86 21.53 -7.57
C TRP A 402 0.44 21.64 -6.99
N LEU A 403 0.00 22.85 -6.61
CA LEU A 403 -1.42 23.12 -6.26
C LEU A 403 -2.41 22.75 -7.36
N GLU A 404 -1.99 22.83 -8.61
CA GLU A 404 -2.82 22.50 -9.77
C GLU A 404 -2.62 21.07 -10.27
N PHE A 405 -1.76 20.29 -9.59
CA PHE A 405 -1.53 18.90 -9.98
C PHE A 405 -2.77 18.05 -9.71
N ALA A 406 -3.33 17.51 -10.77
CA ALA A 406 -4.45 16.58 -10.68
C ALA A 406 -3.92 15.14 -10.68
N PRO A 407 -4.18 14.36 -9.64
CA PRO A 407 -3.82 12.94 -9.61
C PRO A 407 -4.47 12.18 -10.77
N TYR A 408 -3.75 11.19 -11.29
CA TYR A 408 -4.23 10.34 -12.40
C TYR A 408 -4.43 11.03 -13.76
N GLN A 409 -3.83 12.19 -13.95
CA GLN A 409 -3.72 12.84 -15.25
C GLN A 409 -2.29 12.72 -15.78
N MET A 410 -2.16 12.55 -17.10
CA MET A 410 -0.85 12.57 -17.75
C MET A 410 -0.22 13.96 -17.58
N ALA A 411 1.02 13.97 -17.12
CA ALA A 411 1.78 15.21 -16.87
C ALA A 411 2.93 15.41 -17.89
N HIS A 412 2.96 14.63 -18.95
CA HIS A 412 3.96 14.73 -20.01
C HIS A 412 3.42 14.23 -21.34
N GLU A 413 4.07 14.63 -22.43
CA GLU A 413 3.79 14.13 -23.78
C GLU A 413 4.57 12.82 -24.03
N PRO A 414 3.90 11.67 -24.26
CA PRO A 414 4.55 10.45 -24.70
C PRO A 414 5.18 10.61 -26.09
N LEU A 415 6.21 9.81 -26.42
CA LEU A 415 6.90 9.96 -27.71
C LEU A 415 6.11 9.43 -28.92
N LYS A 416 5.33 8.35 -28.72
CA LYS A 416 4.69 7.63 -29.82
C LYS A 416 3.15 7.57 -29.69
N MET A 417 2.60 8.23 -28.70
CA MET A 417 1.16 8.36 -28.47
C MET A 417 0.84 9.78 -28.01
N THR A 418 -0.38 10.23 -28.26
CA THR A 418 -0.90 11.44 -27.64
C THR A 418 -1.42 11.15 -26.22
N ILE A 419 -1.56 12.19 -25.39
CA ILE A 419 -2.18 12.07 -24.07
C ILE A 419 -3.58 11.42 -24.12
N PRO A 420 -4.50 11.83 -25.03
CA PRO A 420 -5.79 11.16 -25.18
C PRO A 420 -5.69 9.67 -25.58
N GLN A 421 -4.76 9.31 -26.46
CA GLN A 421 -4.54 7.91 -26.82
C GLN A 421 -4.07 7.09 -25.61
N THR A 422 -3.14 7.62 -24.83
CA THR A 422 -2.65 6.96 -23.61
C THR A 422 -3.79 6.73 -22.60
N GLN A 423 -4.69 7.70 -22.44
CA GLN A 423 -5.86 7.54 -21.58
C GLN A 423 -6.81 6.44 -22.08
N ILE A 424 -7.05 6.39 -23.39
CA ILE A 424 -7.86 5.32 -24.00
C ILE A 424 -7.24 3.93 -23.74
N GLU A 425 -5.94 3.80 -23.92
CA GLU A 425 -5.23 2.53 -23.64
C GLU A 425 -5.35 2.14 -22.16
N LEU A 426 -5.18 3.09 -21.24
CA LEU A 426 -5.33 2.86 -19.80
C LEU A 426 -6.75 2.40 -19.44
N ASP A 427 -7.78 3.08 -19.96
CA ASP A 427 -9.19 2.75 -19.74
C ASP A 427 -9.54 1.36 -20.32
N GLN A 428 -8.99 1.02 -21.48
CA GLN A 428 -9.14 -0.31 -22.09
C GLN A 428 -8.49 -1.40 -21.22
N ALA A 429 -7.26 -1.17 -20.75
CA ALA A 429 -6.56 -2.12 -19.89
C ALA A 429 -7.37 -2.44 -18.63
N TRP A 430 -7.89 -1.43 -17.95
CA TRP A 430 -8.72 -1.60 -16.76
C TRP A 430 -10.08 -2.23 -17.05
N SER A 431 -10.81 -1.72 -18.05
CA SER A 431 -12.18 -2.17 -18.34
C SER A 431 -12.22 -3.62 -18.80
N ARG A 432 -11.27 -4.04 -19.64
CA ARG A 432 -11.19 -5.43 -20.14
C ARG A 432 -10.72 -6.40 -19.06
N SER A 433 -9.70 -6.04 -18.28
CA SER A 433 -9.16 -6.90 -17.21
C SER A 433 -10.19 -7.27 -16.16
N TYR A 434 -11.14 -6.39 -15.87
CA TYR A 434 -12.14 -6.54 -14.81
C TYR A 434 -13.57 -6.57 -15.35
N SER A 435 -13.75 -6.90 -16.63
CA SER A 435 -15.08 -7.11 -17.21
C SER A 435 -15.79 -8.29 -16.55
N PRO A 436 -17.14 -8.33 -16.52
CA PRO A 436 -17.90 -9.47 -16.00
C PRO A 436 -17.55 -10.78 -16.68
N GLU A 437 -17.31 -10.75 -17.99
CA GLU A 437 -16.92 -11.90 -18.81
C GLU A 437 -15.55 -12.42 -18.38
N ARG A 438 -14.55 -11.54 -18.27
CA ARG A 438 -13.20 -11.92 -17.81
C ARG A 438 -13.22 -12.42 -16.36
N ASN A 439 -14.02 -11.81 -15.49
CA ASN A 439 -14.19 -12.28 -14.12
C ASN A 439 -14.72 -13.73 -14.07
N LEU A 440 -15.72 -14.06 -14.88
CA LEU A 440 -16.27 -15.42 -14.94
C LEU A 440 -15.24 -16.40 -15.51
N GLN A 441 -14.51 -16.01 -16.55
CA GLN A 441 -13.45 -16.82 -17.15
C GLN A 441 -12.36 -17.14 -16.13
N VAL A 442 -11.85 -16.12 -15.42
CA VAL A 442 -10.83 -16.29 -14.36
C VAL A 442 -11.28 -17.23 -13.25
N ILE A 443 -12.54 -17.14 -12.80
CA ILE A 443 -13.09 -18.07 -11.81
C ILE A 443 -13.05 -19.51 -12.32
N ASN A 444 -13.34 -19.73 -13.60
CA ASN A 444 -13.31 -21.04 -14.22
C ASN A 444 -11.87 -21.56 -14.41
N GLU A 445 -10.93 -20.70 -14.78
CA GLU A 445 -9.50 -21.02 -14.87
C GLU A 445 -8.91 -21.44 -13.51
N LEU A 446 -9.45 -20.95 -12.40
CA LEU A 446 -9.02 -21.26 -11.04
C LEU A 446 -9.72 -22.50 -10.43
N ASN A 447 -10.41 -23.34 -11.22
CA ASN A 447 -11.19 -24.45 -10.70
C ASN A 447 -10.40 -25.45 -9.83
N ASP A 448 -9.11 -25.61 -10.10
CA ASP A 448 -8.22 -26.50 -9.34
C ASP A 448 -7.79 -25.93 -7.97
N HIS A 449 -8.10 -24.65 -7.71
CA HIS A 449 -7.82 -24.01 -6.44
C HIS A 449 -8.96 -24.18 -5.43
N PRO A 450 -8.66 -24.16 -4.11
CA PRO A 450 -9.68 -24.22 -3.07
C PRO A 450 -10.73 -23.11 -3.22
N ILE A 451 -11.99 -23.40 -2.88
CA ILE A 451 -13.10 -22.46 -3.05
C ILE A 451 -12.88 -21.12 -2.32
N ASN A 452 -12.28 -21.15 -1.14
CA ASN A 452 -11.92 -19.92 -0.40
C ASN A 452 -10.94 -19.06 -1.18
N TYR A 453 -9.93 -19.65 -1.85
CA TYR A 453 -9.00 -18.93 -2.71
C TYR A 453 -9.74 -18.24 -3.86
N ARG A 454 -10.63 -18.95 -4.54
CA ARG A 454 -11.42 -18.43 -5.67
C ARG A 454 -12.36 -17.29 -5.25
N VAL A 455 -13.02 -17.43 -4.12
CA VAL A 455 -13.91 -16.39 -3.55
C VAL A 455 -13.13 -15.14 -3.21
N ILE A 456 -11.99 -15.27 -2.53
CA ILE A 456 -11.14 -14.13 -2.18
C ILE A 456 -10.60 -13.45 -3.45
N HIS A 457 -10.13 -14.24 -4.43
CA HIS A 457 -9.65 -13.70 -5.70
C HIS A 457 -10.74 -12.88 -6.42
N PHE A 458 -11.97 -13.38 -6.45
CA PHE A 458 -13.10 -12.67 -7.05
C PHE A 458 -13.44 -11.37 -6.30
N ILE A 459 -13.48 -11.41 -4.97
CA ILE A 459 -13.70 -10.21 -4.14
C ILE A 459 -12.62 -9.16 -4.42
N MET A 460 -11.36 -9.57 -4.49
CA MET A 460 -10.25 -8.67 -4.80
C MET A 460 -10.35 -8.08 -6.21
N ARG A 461 -10.83 -8.84 -7.20
CA ARG A 461 -11.09 -8.29 -8.55
C ARG A 461 -12.16 -7.19 -8.53
N LEU A 462 -13.23 -7.37 -7.78
CA LEU A 462 -14.24 -6.32 -7.61
C LEU A 462 -13.68 -5.11 -6.85
N PHE A 463 -12.83 -5.35 -5.85
CA PHE A 463 -12.18 -4.30 -5.08
C PHE A 463 -11.22 -3.47 -5.95
N PHE A 464 -10.34 -4.09 -6.73
CA PHE A 464 -9.42 -3.38 -7.63
C PHE A 464 -10.16 -2.56 -8.67
N ARG A 465 -11.25 -3.09 -9.25
CA ARG A 465 -12.11 -2.29 -10.11
C ARG A 465 -12.62 -1.03 -9.39
N GLY A 466 -13.02 -1.14 -8.14
CA GLY A 466 -13.51 0.00 -7.33
C GLY A 466 -12.45 1.03 -6.98
N ILE A 467 -11.19 0.63 -6.84
CA ILE A 467 -10.07 1.55 -6.57
C ILE A 467 -9.82 2.48 -7.76
N TYR A 468 -9.81 1.92 -8.98
CA TYR A 468 -9.44 2.67 -10.18
C TYR A 468 -10.61 3.33 -10.90
N PHE A 469 -11.84 3.00 -10.50
CA PHE A 469 -13.04 3.76 -10.88
C PHE A 469 -13.68 4.40 -9.64
N PRO A 470 -13.00 5.35 -8.98
CA PRO A 470 -13.28 5.79 -7.61
C PRO A 470 -14.62 6.49 -7.42
N GLN A 471 -15.22 7.02 -8.47
CA GLN A 471 -16.48 7.74 -8.41
C GLN A 471 -17.71 6.80 -8.43
N MET A 472 -17.53 5.52 -8.10
CA MET A 472 -18.63 4.58 -8.04
C MET A 472 -19.53 4.85 -6.81
N ASN A 473 -20.62 5.55 -7.05
CA ASN A 473 -21.70 5.68 -6.07
C ASN A 473 -22.40 4.33 -5.84
N LYS A 474 -23.31 4.28 -4.84
CA LYS A 474 -24.05 3.05 -4.51
C LYS A 474 -24.75 2.40 -5.71
N ARG A 475 -25.30 3.20 -6.63
CA ARG A 475 -25.98 2.70 -7.83
C ARG A 475 -24.99 2.04 -8.81
N ALA A 476 -23.81 2.63 -9.00
CA ALA A 476 -22.76 2.05 -9.82
C ALA A 476 -22.26 0.71 -9.24
N TRP A 477 -22.09 0.61 -7.93
CA TRP A 477 -21.75 -0.65 -7.25
C TRP A 477 -22.83 -1.72 -7.44
N LEU A 478 -24.11 -1.39 -7.28
CA LEU A 478 -25.21 -2.32 -7.54
C LEU A 478 -25.19 -2.82 -8.99
N LYS A 479 -24.88 -1.93 -9.95
CA LYS A 479 -24.71 -2.30 -11.37
C LYS A 479 -23.57 -3.31 -11.54
N VAL A 480 -22.41 -3.07 -10.90
CA VAL A 480 -21.25 -4.01 -10.95
C VAL A 480 -21.63 -5.36 -10.36
N ILE A 481 -22.28 -5.42 -9.21
CA ILE A 481 -22.77 -6.67 -8.60
C ILE A 481 -23.73 -7.39 -9.55
N PHE A 482 -24.70 -6.68 -10.11
CA PHE A 482 -25.66 -7.28 -11.05
C PHE A 482 -24.98 -7.79 -12.32
N GLN A 483 -24.03 -7.06 -12.87
CA GLN A 483 -23.25 -7.50 -14.04
C GLN A 483 -22.47 -8.79 -13.75
N ASN A 484 -21.95 -8.95 -12.54
CA ASN A 484 -21.19 -10.13 -12.11
C ASN A 484 -22.05 -11.24 -11.48
N ARG A 485 -23.38 -11.19 -11.59
CA ARG A 485 -24.31 -12.15 -10.95
C ARG A 485 -24.04 -13.61 -11.30
N ARG A 486 -23.55 -13.91 -12.51
CA ARG A 486 -23.21 -15.28 -12.93
C ARG A 486 -22.02 -15.83 -12.10
N SER A 487 -20.97 -15.03 -11.93
CA SER A 487 -19.81 -15.38 -11.11
C SER A 487 -20.19 -15.54 -9.63
N ILE A 488 -21.00 -14.61 -9.11
CA ILE A 488 -21.50 -14.65 -7.73
C ILE A 488 -22.32 -15.93 -7.50
N PHE A 489 -23.24 -16.26 -8.41
CA PHE A 489 -24.09 -17.44 -8.28
C PHE A 489 -23.27 -18.74 -8.33
N SER A 490 -22.32 -18.87 -9.28
CA SER A 490 -21.43 -20.02 -9.38
C SER A 490 -20.65 -20.24 -8.08
N LEU A 491 -19.92 -19.23 -7.62
CA LEU A 491 -19.12 -19.33 -6.40
C LEU A 491 -19.97 -19.58 -5.14
N SER A 492 -21.14 -18.95 -5.03
CA SER A 492 -22.04 -19.16 -3.89
C SER A 492 -22.56 -20.59 -3.84
N ARG A 493 -22.96 -21.17 -4.98
CA ARG A 493 -23.44 -22.56 -5.07
C ARG A 493 -22.34 -23.54 -4.61
N GLU A 494 -21.12 -23.34 -5.08
CA GLU A 494 -19.98 -24.18 -4.73
C GLU A 494 -19.58 -24.03 -3.26
N ALA A 495 -19.56 -22.81 -2.74
CA ALA A 495 -19.25 -22.54 -1.33
C ALA A 495 -20.28 -23.20 -0.39
N ILE A 496 -21.57 -23.10 -0.72
CA ILE A 496 -22.65 -23.78 0.04
C ILE A 496 -22.47 -25.31 -0.02
N SER A 497 -22.13 -25.85 -1.18
CA SER A 497 -21.88 -27.30 -1.33
C SER A 497 -20.68 -27.75 -0.48
N ALA A 498 -19.57 -26.99 -0.51
CA ALA A 498 -18.39 -27.27 0.30
C ALA A 498 -18.68 -27.24 1.81
N ILE A 499 -19.45 -26.27 2.28
CA ILE A 499 -19.88 -26.17 3.68
C ILE A 499 -20.75 -27.37 4.09
N ARG A 500 -21.70 -27.76 3.23
CA ARG A 500 -22.56 -28.93 3.50
C ARG A 500 -21.77 -30.23 3.57
N ASN A 501 -20.80 -30.42 2.67
CA ASN A 501 -19.93 -31.60 2.65
C ASN A 501 -19.02 -31.65 3.87
N SER A 502 -18.45 -30.51 4.31
CA SER A 502 -17.64 -30.41 5.52
C SER A 502 -18.45 -30.78 6.78
N LYS A 503 -19.71 -30.32 6.89
CA LYS A 503 -20.59 -30.68 8.01
C LYS A 503 -20.99 -32.16 8.00
N LYS A 504 -21.19 -32.77 6.83
CA LYS A 504 -21.46 -34.21 6.70
C LYS A 504 -20.24 -35.06 7.13
N ASN A 505 -19.04 -34.66 6.73
CA ASN A 505 -17.80 -35.36 7.11
C ASN A 505 -17.52 -35.26 8.62
N LYS A 506 -17.73 -34.08 9.24
CA LYS A 506 -17.63 -33.93 10.70
C LYS A 506 -18.64 -34.81 11.47
N LYS A 507 -19.86 -34.96 10.96
CA LYS A 507 -20.84 -35.87 11.56
C LYS A 507 -20.48 -37.35 11.37
N ARG A 508 -19.83 -37.73 10.26
CA ARG A 508 -19.35 -39.11 10.05
C ARG A 508 -18.17 -39.47 10.97
N VAL A 509 -17.19 -38.58 11.11
CA VAL A 509 -16.03 -38.79 11.99
C VAL A 509 -16.43 -38.77 13.48
N GLY A 510 -17.47 -38.02 13.87
CA GLY A 510 -18.02 -38.04 15.24
C GLY A 510 -19.00 -39.18 15.52
N ALA A 511 -19.31 -40.03 14.53
CA ALA A 511 -20.23 -41.17 14.65
C ALA A 511 -19.53 -42.54 14.55
N GLU A 512 -18.20 -42.60 14.45
CA GLU A 512 -17.48 -43.83 14.61
C GLU A 512 -17.49 -44.21 16.11
N PRO A 513 -18.06 -45.35 16.52
CA PRO A 513 -18.04 -45.78 17.91
C PRO A 513 -16.61 -46.05 18.30
N ALA A 514 -16.20 -45.55 19.47
CA ALA A 514 -14.97 -45.96 20.11
C ALA A 514 -15.01 -47.50 20.26
N THR A 515 -14.33 -48.18 19.36
CA THR A 515 -14.08 -49.61 19.47
C THR A 515 -13.34 -49.86 20.79
N ALA A 516 -13.97 -50.63 21.63
CA ALA A 516 -13.46 -51.10 22.90
C ALA A 516 -11.99 -51.54 22.80
N MET A 517 -11.11 -50.84 23.49
CA MET A 517 -9.79 -51.38 23.80
C MET A 517 -9.96 -52.62 24.67
N ASP A 518 -9.51 -53.73 24.14
CA ASP A 518 -9.48 -55.05 24.71
C ASP A 518 -8.75 -55.04 26.07
N GLU A 519 -9.49 -55.29 27.14
CA GLU A 519 -9.00 -55.61 28.46
C GLU A 519 -8.37 -57.00 28.45
N ARG A 520 -7.21 -57.19 27.86
CA ARG A 520 -6.41 -58.39 27.99
C ARG A 520 -4.94 -58.07 27.83
N GLN A 521 -4.35 -57.48 28.85
CA GLN A 521 -2.93 -57.68 29.23
C GLN A 521 -2.68 -57.04 30.59
N ALA A 522 -3.21 -57.69 31.64
CA ALA A 522 -2.72 -57.58 32.99
C ALA A 522 -2.87 -58.97 33.66
N ALA A 523 -1.88 -59.81 33.49
CA ALA A 523 -1.54 -60.91 34.38
C ALA A 523 -0.04 -61.19 34.23
#